data_391f3eb1a8ad0c76274ca3e3d7832988
#
_entry.id   391f3eb1a8ad0c76274ca3e3d7832988
#
_cell.length_a   1.000
_cell.length_b   1.000
_cell.length_c   1.000
_cell.angle_alpha   90.00
_cell.angle_beta   90.00
_cell.angle_gamma   90.00
#
_symmetry.space_group_name_H-M   'P 1'
#
loop_
_entity.id
_entity.type
_entity.pdbx_description
1 polymer ?
#
loop_
_entity_poly.entity_id
_entity_poly.type
_entity_poly.pdbx_seq_one_letter_code
_entity_poly.pdbx_strand_id
1 'polypeptide(L)'
;VNPAVASVAVPLIAIAAAVVAAWLAVEAVERVARRTIRGRAARGASLRLLGRCRRPLLATLVPLALLIAGSRFRWAGDADGAARHTLVVLLIAAAAWLAYQVASVGFDLGLARYTVQPRDAARVRRVRTQADLMRRMTGALCAVLAVAAILMTFRTVRTIGTSVFASAGLIGVIAGIAAQSTLANLFAGMQLAFGDMMRIGDEVVVADEWGTVEEITLTYVVVATWDQRRIVMPASAFAGKPFENWSRRDPAITGTALIHVDYRAEVADLRERLSEVLLSTKLWNGDGQALQVVDTTPTTLVVRALMTADNASDAFELRCLVREQLAAYLRDEQPHALPRVPVNAAPTAPS
;
A
#
# COMPACT_ATOMS: atom_id res chain seq x y z
N VAL A 1 44.57 42.24 27.40
CA VAL A 1 44.57 40.77 27.41
C VAL A 1 45.70 40.32 26.50
N ASN A 2 46.64 39.53 27.07
CA ASN A 2 47.85 39.08 26.36
C ASN A 2 47.43 38.29 25.09
N PRO A 3 47.85 38.68 23.86
CA PRO A 3 47.35 38.06 22.61
C PRO A 3 47.61 36.53 22.54
N ALA A 4 48.63 36.06 23.24
CA ALA A 4 48.93 34.64 23.37
C ALA A 4 47.91 33.86 24.25
N VAL A 5 47.31 34.52 25.24
CA VAL A 5 46.25 33.90 26.09
C VAL A 5 44.92 33.89 25.35
N ALA A 6 44.62 34.93 24.61
CA ALA A 6 43.38 35.00 23.79
C ALA A 6 43.36 33.96 22.67
N SER A 7 44.50 33.66 22.06
CA SER A 7 44.58 32.66 20.97
C SER A 7 44.32 31.20 21.42
N VAL A 8 44.49 30.89 22.72
CA VAL A 8 44.22 29.56 23.25
C VAL A 8 42.89 29.53 24.02
N ALA A 9 42.54 30.58 24.73
CA ALA A 9 41.33 30.62 25.55
C ALA A 9 40.05 30.66 24.69
N VAL A 10 40.03 31.42 23.59
CA VAL A 10 38.86 31.55 22.73
C VAL A 10 38.43 30.21 22.08
N PRO A 11 39.33 29.41 21.46
CA PRO A 11 38.96 28.11 20.93
C PRO A 11 38.51 27.13 22.03
N LEU A 12 39.11 27.15 23.20
CA LEU A 12 38.69 26.29 24.31
C LEU A 12 37.28 26.64 24.81
N ILE A 13 36.98 27.92 24.93
CA ILE A 13 35.61 28.38 25.28
C ILE A 13 34.61 28.01 24.18
N ALA A 14 34.99 28.14 22.92
CA ALA A 14 34.12 27.74 21.78
C ALA A 14 33.85 26.22 21.77
N ILE A 15 34.86 25.39 22.06
CA ILE A 15 34.71 23.94 22.21
C ILE A 15 33.77 23.61 23.38
N ALA A 16 34.00 24.22 24.54
CA ALA A 16 33.17 24.01 25.73
C ALA A 16 31.72 24.44 25.48
N ALA A 17 31.51 25.60 24.86
CA ALA A 17 30.17 26.08 24.48
C ALA A 17 29.49 25.15 23.46
N ALA A 18 30.22 24.64 22.46
CA ALA A 18 29.71 23.70 21.49
C ALA A 18 29.27 22.35 22.11
N VAL A 19 30.07 21.83 23.03
CA VAL A 19 29.75 20.59 23.76
C VAL A 19 28.53 20.79 24.66
N VAL A 20 28.45 21.93 25.38
CA VAL A 20 27.29 22.25 26.23
C VAL A 20 26.02 22.44 25.37
N ALA A 21 26.11 23.15 24.26
CA ALA A 21 24.97 23.33 23.34
C ALA A 21 24.49 21.99 22.74
N ALA A 22 25.42 21.11 22.34
CA ALA A 22 25.11 19.77 21.87
C ALA A 22 24.46 18.93 22.98
N TRP A 23 24.94 19.00 24.19
CA TRP A 23 24.36 18.29 25.34
C TRP A 23 22.95 18.80 25.67
N LEU A 24 22.72 20.10 25.66
CA LEU A 24 21.41 20.71 25.89
C LEU A 24 20.42 20.34 24.79
N ALA A 25 20.86 20.31 23.53
CA ALA A 25 20.02 19.88 22.39
C ALA A 25 19.58 18.44 22.55
N VAL A 26 20.47 17.53 22.93
CA VAL A 26 20.14 16.12 23.20
C VAL A 26 19.13 15.99 24.35
N GLU A 27 19.37 16.72 25.44
CA GLU A 27 18.46 16.74 26.60
C GLU A 27 17.05 17.28 26.21
N ALA A 28 17.00 18.31 25.37
CA ALA A 28 15.73 18.84 24.83
C ALA A 28 14.99 17.82 23.99
N VAL A 29 15.67 17.11 23.08
CA VAL A 29 15.09 16.04 22.26
C VAL A 29 14.57 14.92 23.15
N GLU A 30 15.30 14.48 24.16
CA GLU A 30 14.84 13.48 25.13
C GLU A 30 13.60 13.94 25.90
N ARG A 31 13.56 15.20 26.35
CA ARG A 31 12.41 15.77 27.08
C ARG A 31 11.15 15.83 26.20
N VAL A 32 11.30 16.26 24.95
CA VAL A 32 10.20 16.29 23.98
C VAL A 32 9.71 14.87 23.70
N ALA A 33 10.62 13.93 23.45
CA ALA A 33 10.27 12.53 23.20
C ALA A 33 9.54 11.90 24.41
N ARG A 34 9.95 12.21 25.64
CA ARG A 34 9.26 11.77 26.86
C ARG A 34 7.85 12.33 27.00
N ARG A 35 7.60 13.56 26.50
CA ARG A 35 6.27 14.20 26.56
C ARG A 35 5.32 13.69 25.49
N THR A 36 5.83 13.34 24.30
CA THR A 36 5.01 12.95 23.15
C THR A 36 4.56 11.49 23.21
N ILE A 37 5.31 10.61 23.89
CA ILE A 37 4.99 9.16 23.96
C ILE A 37 3.93 8.92 25.03
N ARG A 38 2.66 8.75 24.60
CA ARG A 38 1.51 8.39 25.43
C ARG A 38 1.40 6.86 25.55
N GLY A 39 1.65 6.27 26.73
CA GLY A 39 1.48 4.84 27.02
C GLY A 39 2.59 4.26 27.90
N ARG A 40 2.23 3.63 29.05
CA ARG A 40 3.22 3.15 30.04
C ARG A 40 4.11 2.00 29.54
N ALA A 41 3.57 1.07 28.76
CA ALA A 41 4.33 -0.07 28.23
C ALA A 41 5.28 0.33 27.07
N ALA A 42 4.85 1.28 26.21
CA ALA A 42 5.66 1.80 25.12
C ALA A 42 6.80 2.72 25.61
N ARG A 43 6.64 3.42 26.74
CA ARG A 43 7.64 4.34 27.30
C ARG A 43 8.94 3.65 27.69
N GLY A 44 8.88 2.47 28.31
CA GLY A 44 10.10 1.78 28.80
C GLY A 44 10.98 1.23 27.68
N ALA A 45 10.41 0.81 26.58
CA ALA A 45 11.12 0.31 25.40
C ALA A 45 11.67 1.47 24.56
N SER A 46 10.85 2.48 24.28
CA SER A 46 11.25 3.64 23.45
C SER A 46 12.31 4.51 24.12
N LEU A 47 12.29 4.69 25.45
CA LEU A 47 13.32 5.45 26.15
C LEU A 47 14.69 4.74 26.14
N ARG A 48 14.72 3.41 26.25
CA ARG A 48 15.96 2.63 26.10
C ARG A 48 16.52 2.69 24.69
N LEU A 49 15.65 2.74 23.69
CA LEU A 49 16.03 2.85 22.28
C LEU A 49 16.54 4.26 21.94
N LEU A 50 15.89 5.32 22.46
CA LEU A 50 16.35 6.70 22.32
C LEU A 50 17.70 6.93 23.00
N GLY A 51 17.99 6.28 24.14
CA GLY A 51 19.30 6.32 24.79
C GLY A 51 20.44 5.82 23.91
N ARG A 52 20.17 4.91 22.94
CA ARG A 52 21.16 4.46 21.95
C ARG A 52 21.52 5.54 20.94
N CYS A 53 20.61 6.45 20.61
CA CYS A 53 20.85 7.54 19.66
C CYS A 53 21.61 8.72 20.31
N ARG A 54 21.73 8.78 21.63
CA ARG A 54 22.37 9.88 22.33
C ARG A 54 23.85 10.05 21.97
N ARG A 55 24.62 8.95 21.96
CA ARG A 55 26.05 8.99 21.61
C ARG A 55 26.29 9.42 20.15
N PRO A 56 25.62 8.85 19.12
CA PRO A 56 25.84 9.31 17.76
C PRO A 56 25.29 10.74 17.54
N LEU A 57 24.24 11.17 18.24
CA LEU A 57 23.73 12.53 18.17
C LEU A 57 24.74 13.54 18.72
N LEU A 58 25.36 13.25 19.87
CA LEU A 58 26.45 14.06 20.38
C LEU A 58 27.66 14.08 19.44
N ALA A 59 28.03 12.91 18.88
CA ALA A 59 29.13 12.80 17.93
C ALA A 59 28.88 13.61 16.62
N THR A 60 27.64 13.88 16.23
CA THR A 60 27.29 14.73 15.06
C THR A 60 27.23 16.19 15.45
N LEU A 61 26.65 16.53 16.61
CA LEU A 61 26.44 17.92 17.02
C LEU A 61 27.75 18.61 17.39
N VAL A 62 28.71 17.90 18.01
CA VAL A 62 29.99 18.49 18.42
C VAL A 62 30.81 18.98 17.22
N PRO A 63 31.16 18.17 16.21
CA PRO A 63 31.90 18.67 15.06
C PRO A 63 31.12 19.71 14.24
N LEU A 64 29.77 19.60 14.17
CA LEU A 64 28.94 20.61 13.55
C LEU A 64 29.02 21.96 14.23
N ALA A 65 28.93 21.99 15.58
CA ALA A 65 29.05 23.20 16.37
C ALA A 65 30.45 23.82 16.27
N LEU A 66 31.49 22.97 16.22
CA LEU A 66 32.88 23.42 16.02
C LEU A 66 33.09 24.00 14.63
N LEU A 67 32.50 23.45 13.59
CA LEU A 67 32.54 23.98 12.21
C LEU A 67 31.83 25.34 12.13
N ILE A 68 30.69 25.51 12.82
CA ILE A 68 29.94 26.77 12.86
C ILE A 68 30.74 27.82 13.68
N ALA A 69 31.30 27.44 14.84
CA ALA A 69 32.13 28.33 15.65
C ALA A 69 33.42 28.73 14.91
N GLY A 70 34.08 27.76 14.26
CA GLY A 70 35.32 28.00 13.52
C GLY A 70 35.12 28.88 12.27
N SER A 71 33.95 28.96 11.70
CA SER A 71 33.64 29.88 10.60
C SER A 71 33.63 31.35 11.04
N ARG A 72 33.43 31.61 12.32
CA ARG A 72 33.43 32.95 12.95
C ARG A 72 34.79 33.37 13.54
N PHE A 73 35.64 32.41 13.86
CA PHE A 73 36.96 32.62 14.41
C PHE A 73 37.99 32.01 13.44
N ARG A 74 38.80 32.84 12.78
CA ARG A 74 39.94 32.38 12.00
C ARG A 74 40.97 31.74 12.91
N TRP A 75 41.13 30.42 12.84
CA TRP A 75 42.21 29.71 13.48
C TRP A 75 43.51 30.19 12.83
N ALA A 76 44.50 30.61 13.60
CA ALA A 76 45.70 31.18 13.05
C ALA A 76 46.61 30.09 12.44
N GLY A 77 46.85 30.15 11.11
CA GLY A 77 47.89 29.40 10.43
C GLY A 77 47.42 28.27 9.50
N ASP A 78 48.36 27.58 8.86
CA ASP A 78 48.17 26.46 7.91
C ASP A 78 47.42 25.25 8.48
N ALA A 79 47.27 25.14 9.81
CA ALA A 79 46.52 24.13 10.53
C ALA A 79 45.00 24.23 10.30
N ASP A 80 44.47 25.36 9.85
CA ASP A 80 43.05 25.64 9.66
C ASP A 80 42.41 24.69 8.61
N GLY A 81 43.10 24.44 7.53
CA GLY A 81 42.63 23.58 6.45
C GLY A 81 42.50 22.12 6.89
N ALA A 82 43.52 21.60 7.57
CA ALA A 82 43.54 20.21 8.03
C ALA A 82 42.52 19.96 9.16
N ALA A 83 42.43 20.88 10.13
CA ALA A 83 41.47 20.77 11.23
C ALA A 83 40.02 20.81 10.73
N ARG A 84 39.69 21.73 9.82
CA ARG A 84 38.36 21.81 9.20
C ARG A 84 38.03 20.55 8.40
N HIS A 85 39.01 20.04 7.63
CA HIS A 85 38.82 18.79 6.88
C HIS A 85 38.54 17.60 7.81
N THR A 86 39.31 17.47 8.88
CA THR A 86 39.13 16.43 9.91
C THR A 86 37.72 16.53 10.54
N LEU A 87 37.27 17.73 10.90
CA LEU A 87 35.93 17.95 11.46
C LEU A 87 34.82 17.56 10.46
N VAL A 88 35.00 17.85 9.17
CA VAL A 88 34.03 17.43 8.12
C VAL A 88 33.99 15.92 8.01
N VAL A 89 35.14 15.23 8.00
CA VAL A 89 35.21 13.77 7.97
C VAL A 89 34.53 13.16 9.19
N LEU A 90 34.82 13.70 10.40
CA LEU A 90 34.17 13.24 11.63
C LEU A 90 32.64 13.47 11.59
N LEU A 91 32.21 14.61 11.06
CA LEU A 91 30.77 14.92 10.91
C LEU A 91 30.08 13.92 10.00
N ILE A 92 30.67 13.61 8.84
CA ILE A 92 30.12 12.62 7.90
C ILE A 92 30.03 11.23 8.55
N ALA A 93 31.09 10.80 9.22
CA ALA A 93 31.12 9.49 9.90
C ALA A 93 30.08 9.41 11.02
N ALA A 94 29.96 10.47 11.83
CA ALA A 94 28.99 10.56 12.91
C ALA A 94 27.56 10.64 12.40
N ALA A 95 27.30 11.38 11.30
CA ALA A 95 25.98 11.46 10.66
C ALA A 95 25.55 10.09 10.10
N ALA A 96 26.45 9.35 9.46
CA ALA A 96 26.17 8.00 8.98
C ALA A 96 25.90 7.03 10.15
N TRP A 97 26.65 7.15 11.26
CA TRP A 97 26.38 6.37 12.46
C TRP A 97 25.03 6.70 13.06
N LEU A 98 24.65 7.98 13.12
CA LEU A 98 23.33 8.42 13.58
C LEU A 98 22.22 7.87 12.68
N ALA A 99 22.37 7.97 11.36
CA ALA A 99 21.39 7.44 10.41
C ALA A 99 21.19 5.92 10.58
N TYR A 100 22.27 5.16 10.69
CA TYR A 100 22.20 3.72 10.98
C TYR A 100 21.49 3.44 12.32
N GLN A 101 21.77 4.21 13.37
CA GLN A 101 21.19 4.00 14.69
C GLN A 101 19.70 4.31 14.70
N VAL A 102 19.29 5.39 14.03
CA VAL A 102 17.86 5.74 13.86
C VAL A 102 17.12 4.64 13.11
N ALA A 103 17.67 4.14 12.00
CA ALA A 103 17.09 3.04 11.26
C ALA A 103 16.99 1.75 12.12
N SER A 104 18.04 1.41 12.86
CA SER A 104 18.05 0.23 13.74
C SER A 104 17.02 0.30 14.86
N VAL A 105 16.81 1.50 15.43
CA VAL A 105 15.74 1.76 16.40
C VAL A 105 14.35 1.59 15.77
N GLY A 106 14.17 2.04 14.53
CA GLY A 106 12.93 1.83 13.76
C GLY A 106 12.60 0.34 13.60
N PHE A 107 13.59 -0.49 13.25
CA PHE A 107 13.41 -1.95 13.17
C PHE A 107 13.05 -2.57 14.53
N ASP A 108 13.71 -2.15 15.61
CA ASP A 108 13.42 -2.65 16.96
C ASP A 108 12.01 -2.27 17.44
N LEU A 109 11.53 -1.06 17.12
CA LEU A 109 10.16 -0.61 17.42
C LEU A 109 9.12 -1.36 16.60
N GLY A 110 9.40 -1.62 15.32
CA GLY A 110 8.56 -2.45 14.47
C GLY A 110 8.41 -3.85 15.04
N LEU A 111 9.53 -4.51 15.38
CA LEU A 111 9.54 -5.84 16.01
C LEU A 111 8.78 -5.87 17.34
N ALA A 112 8.95 -4.85 18.20
CA ALA A 112 8.28 -4.81 19.50
C ALA A 112 6.75 -4.79 19.39
N ARG A 113 6.19 -4.19 18.32
CA ARG A 113 4.74 -4.21 18.07
C ARG A 113 4.22 -5.60 17.68
N TYR A 114 5.01 -6.39 16.95
CA TYR A 114 4.64 -7.75 16.53
C TYR A 114 4.78 -8.81 17.64
N THR A 115 5.65 -8.57 18.64
CA THR A 115 5.89 -9.55 19.73
C THR A 115 4.89 -9.47 20.88
N VAL A 116 3.97 -8.50 20.89
CA VAL A 116 2.97 -8.31 21.97
C VAL A 116 1.85 -9.38 21.94
N GLN A 117 1.66 -10.10 20.83
CA GLN A 117 0.71 -11.23 20.76
C GLN A 117 1.42 -12.50 20.25
N PRO A 118 1.99 -13.34 21.14
CA PRO A 118 2.70 -14.55 20.77
C PRO A 118 1.73 -15.70 20.48
N ARG A 119 1.12 -15.73 19.29
CA ARG A 119 0.34 -16.90 18.85
C ARG A 119 1.15 -17.94 18.07
N ASP A 120 2.34 -17.59 17.53
CA ASP A 120 3.19 -18.52 16.75
C ASP A 120 4.68 -18.22 16.92
N ALA A 121 5.39 -19.09 17.65
CA ALA A 121 6.84 -18.98 17.85
C ALA A 121 7.67 -19.08 16.54
N ALA A 122 7.14 -19.77 15.54
CA ALA A 122 7.79 -19.89 14.22
C ALA A 122 7.73 -18.56 13.44
N ARG A 123 6.60 -17.85 13.49
CA ARG A 123 6.42 -16.55 12.85
C ARG A 123 7.33 -15.49 13.47
N VAL A 124 7.45 -15.48 14.80
CA VAL A 124 8.35 -14.55 15.52
C VAL A 124 9.81 -14.76 15.15
N ARG A 125 10.27 -16.00 15.01
CA ARG A 125 11.65 -16.31 14.56
C ARG A 125 11.92 -15.80 13.15
N ARG A 126 10.99 -16.01 12.21
CA ARG A 126 11.11 -15.55 10.82
C ARG A 126 11.23 -14.02 10.74
N VAL A 127 10.37 -13.30 11.44
CA VAL A 127 10.38 -11.82 11.46
C VAL A 127 11.67 -11.29 12.08
N ARG A 128 12.19 -11.93 13.13
CA ARG A 128 13.47 -11.57 13.76
C ARG A 128 14.64 -11.73 12.80
N THR A 129 14.72 -12.85 12.07
CA THR A 129 15.78 -13.08 11.08
C THR A 129 15.73 -12.07 9.94
N GLN A 130 14.52 -11.71 9.46
CA GLN A 130 14.34 -10.67 8.44
C GLN A 130 14.79 -9.30 8.93
N ALA A 131 14.47 -8.92 10.16
CA ALA A 131 14.90 -7.65 10.74
C ALA A 131 16.41 -7.57 10.94
N ASP A 132 17.07 -8.68 11.35
CA ASP A 132 18.53 -8.73 11.48
C ASP A 132 19.20 -8.61 10.10
N LEU A 133 18.64 -9.21 9.06
CA LEU A 133 19.13 -9.07 7.69
C LEU A 133 18.99 -7.61 7.21
N MET A 134 17.81 -7.00 7.39
CA MET A 134 17.58 -5.60 7.03
C MET A 134 18.54 -4.66 7.77
N ARG A 135 18.79 -4.90 9.05
CA ARG A 135 19.76 -4.13 9.84
C ARG A 135 21.18 -4.22 9.28
N ARG A 136 21.64 -5.44 8.89
CA ARG A 136 22.97 -5.63 8.27
C ARG A 136 23.05 -4.93 6.92
N MET A 137 22.03 -5.05 6.07
CA MET A 137 21.98 -4.36 4.76
C MET A 137 21.98 -2.83 4.93
N THR A 138 21.18 -2.30 5.86
CA THR A 138 21.18 -0.86 6.16
C THR A 138 22.54 -0.40 6.68
N GLY A 139 23.19 -1.17 7.56
CA GLY A 139 24.53 -0.88 8.07
C GLY A 139 25.58 -0.85 6.97
N ALA A 140 25.56 -1.85 6.08
CA ALA A 140 26.46 -1.90 4.92
C ALA A 140 26.23 -0.70 3.97
N LEU A 141 24.98 -0.36 3.68
CA LEU A 141 24.62 0.79 2.85
C LEU A 141 25.12 2.10 3.48
N CYS A 142 24.84 2.32 4.77
CA CYS A 142 25.33 3.51 5.48
C CYS A 142 26.85 3.60 5.49
N ALA A 143 27.54 2.48 5.68
CA ALA A 143 29.00 2.43 5.65
C ALA A 143 29.57 2.79 4.25
N VAL A 144 29.02 2.21 3.19
CA VAL A 144 29.42 2.52 1.80
C VAL A 144 29.19 4.00 1.49
N LEU A 145 28.02 4.55 1.84
CA LEU A 145 27.70 5.97 1.63
C LEU A 145 28.61 6.89 2.45
N ALA A 146 28.94 6.51 3.70
CA ALA A 146 29.87 7.28 4.54
C ALA A 146 31.28 7.30 3.94
N VAL A 147 31.81 6.13 3.53
CA VAL A 147 33.14 6.04 2.89
C VAL A 147 33.15 6.85 1.59
N ALA A 148 32.15 6.72 0.75
CA ALA A 148 32.03 7.50 -0.49
C ALA A 148 32.01 8.99 -0.22
N ALA A 149 31.20 9.45 0.75
CA ALA A 149 31.12 10.87 1.13
C ALA A 149 32.45 11.39 1.72
N ILE A 150 33.14 10.60 2.53
CA ILE A 150 34.48 10.94 3.07
C ILE A 150 35.49 11.06 1.92
N LEU A 151 35.55 10.08 1.01
CA LEU A 151 36.46 10.09 -0.12
C LEU A 151 36.24 11.32 -1.02
N MET A 152 35.01 11.78 -1.19
CA MET A 152 34.69 12.99 -1.96
C MET A 152 35.20 14.29 -1.31
N THR A 153 35.57 14.28 -0.03
CA THR A 153 36.18 15.45 0.64
C THR A 153 37.62 15.68 0.19
N PHE A 154 38.30 14.64 -0.37
CA PHE A 154 39.65 14.74 -0.83
C PHE A 154 39.72 15.21 -2.31
N ARG A 155 40.46 16.27 -2.59
CA ARG A 155 40.57 16.88 -3.94
C ARG A 155 41.04 15.88 -5.01
N THR A 156 42.01 15.05 -4.69
CA THR A 156 42.60 14.05 -5.62
C THR A 156 41.58 12.98 -6.04
N VAL A 157 40.74 12.54 -5.11
CA VAL A 157 39.71 11.53 -5.38
C VAL A 157 38.52 12.14 -6.14
N ARG A 158 38.24 13.41 -5.90
CA ARG A 158 37.12 14.13 -6.54
C ARG A 158 37.28 14.20 -8.07
N THR A 159 38.49 14.32 -8.58
CA THR A 159 38.76 14.34 -10.03
C THR A 159 38.59 12.96 -10.68
N ILE A 160 38.94 11.88 -9.97
CA ILE A 160 38.72 10.49 -10.43
C ILE A 160 37.26 10.08 -10.18
N GLY A 161 36.63 10.63 -9.12
CA GLY A 161 35.31 10.26 -8.65
C GLY A 161 34.17 10.62 -9.60
N THR A 162 34.32 11.59 -10.50
CA THR A 162 33.24 11.97 -11.42
C THR A 162 32.85 10.85 -12.37
N SER A 163 33.81 10.08 -12.86
CA SER A 163 33.54 8.92 -13.73
C SER A 163 32.93 7.74 -12.94
N VAL A 164 33.39 7.53 -11.70
CA VAL A 164 32.83 6.51 -10.79
C VAL A 164 31.39 6.90 -10.39
N PHE A 165 31.12 8.19 -10.14
CA PHE A 165 29.76 8.66 -9.84
C PHE A 165 28.81 8.52 -11.03
N ALA A 166 29.27 8.79 -12.25
CA ALA A 166 28.48 8.58 -13.45
C ALA A 166 28.11 7.07 -13.58
N SER A 167 29.07 6.19 -13.34
CA SER A 167 28.82 4.74 -13.35
C SER A 167 27.90 4.30 -12.21
N ALA A 168 28.09 4.81 -10.99
CA ALA A 168 27.20 4.53 -9.85
C ALA A 168 25.78 5.07 -10.11
N GLY A 169 25.65 6.24 -10.74
CA GLY A 169 24.36 6.80 -11.18
C GLY A 169 23.65 5.86 -12.15
N LEU A 170 24.36 5.33 -13.15
CA LEU A 170 23.79 4.37 -14.10
C LEU A 170 23.34 3.09 -13.40
N ILE A 171 24.17 2.53 -12.49
CA ILE A 171 23.80 1.38 -11.68
C ILE A 171 22.56 1.69 -10.83
N GLY A 172 22.48 2.91 -10.26
CA GLY A 172 21.31 3.36 -9.48
C GLY A 172 20.03 3.41 -10.32
N VAL A 173 20.11 3.86 -11.56
CA VAL A 173 18.96 3.87 -12.49
C VAL A 173 18.52 2.44 -12.82
N ILE A 174 19.45 1.54 -13.14
CA ILE A 174 19.15 0.13 -13.42
C ILE A 174 18.51 -0.54 -12.20
N ALA A 175 19.08 -0.32 -11.00
CA ALA A 175 18.53 -0.84 -9.77
C ALA A 175 17.14 -0.25 -9.45
N GLY A 176 16.92 1.04 -9.73
CA GLY A 176 15.63 1.70 -9.60
C GLY A 176 14.57 1.09 -10.51
N ILE A 177 14.90 0.84 -11.78
CA ILE A 177 14.01 0.16 -12.73
C ILE A 177 13.71 -1.27 -12.25
N ALA A 178 14.72 -2.01 -11.78
CA ALA A 178 14.52 -3.35 -11.24
C ALA A 178 13.63 -3.37 -9.98
N ALA A 179 13.64 -2.32 -9.17
CA ALA A 179 12.82 -2.19 -7.96
C ALA A 179 11.44 -1.57 -8.23
N GLN A 180 11.16 -1.09 -9.43
CA GLN A 180 9.95 -0.32 -9.76
C GLN A 180 8.65 -1.07 -9.42
N SER A 181 8.56 -2.36 -9.74
CA SER A 181 7.36 -3.16 -9.48
C SER A 181 7.09 -3.32 -7.98
N THR A 182 8.13 -3.48 -7.17
CA THR A 182 8.02 -3.59 -5.72
C THR A 182 7.54 -2.27 -5.11
N LEU A 183 8.10 -1.15 -5.56
CA LEU A 183 7.65 0.18 -5.15
C LEU A 183 6.22 0.46 -5.59
N ALA A 184 5.84 0.10 -6.82
CA ALA A 184 4.49 0.27 -7.32
C ALA A 184 3.47 -0.48 -6.45
N ASN A 185 3.76 -1.73 -6.05
CA ASN A 185 2.90 -2.49 -5.13
C ASN A 185 2.79 -1.83 -3.75
N LEU A 186 3.90 -1.32 -3.20
CA LEU A 186 3.91 -0.65 -1.90
C LEU A 186 3.05 0.63 -1.92
N PHE A 187 3.22 1.48 -2.93
CA PHE A 187 2.44 2.70 -3.08
C PHE A 187 0.96 2.41 -3.34
N ALA A 188 0.66 1.42 -4.18
CA ALA A 188 -0.70 0.96 -4.42
C ALA A 188 -1.36 0.43 -3.14
N GLY A 189 -0.67 -0.40 -2.36
CA GLY A 189 -1.18 -0.89 -1.09
C GLY A 189 -1.42 0.23 -0.07
N MET A 190 -0.55 1.22 0.00
CA MET A 190 -0.81 2.42 0.81
C MET A 190 -2.02 3.20 0.29
N GLN A 191 -2.16 3.39 -1.02
CA GLN A 191 -3.30 4.07 -1.62
C GLN A 191 -4.62 3.33 -1.32
N LEU A 192 -4.64 2.01 -1.40
CA LEU A 192 -5.81 1.19 -1.06
C LEU A 192 -6.14 1.29 0.44
N ALA A 193 -5.13 1.22 1.31
CA ALA A 193 -5.32 1.26 2.76
C ALA A 193 -5.78 2.64 3.28
N PHE A 194 -5.33 3.74 2.68
CA PHE A 194 -5.64 5.11 3.11
C PHE A 194 -6.66 5.81 2.21
N GLY A 195 -6.88 5.33 0.99
CA GLY A 195 -7.70 6.00 -0.03
C GLY A 195 -9.18 5.67 0.02
N ASP A 196 -9.63 4.81 0.93
CA ASP A 196 -11.02 4.36 1.08
C ASP A 196 -11.65 3.87 -0.24
N MET A 197 -10.82 3.32 -1.15
CA MET A 197 -11.29 2.80 -2.43
C MET A 197 -12.04 1.49 -2.28
N MET A 198 -11.63 0.66 -1.32
CA MET A 198 -12.30 -0.57 -0.88
C MET A 198 -11.94 -0.88 0.56
N ARG A 199 -12.78 -1.68 1.22
CA ARG A 199 -12.65 -2.10 2.62
C ARG A 199 -12.67 -3.62 2.72
N ILE A 200 -12.14 -4.15 3.81
CA ILE A 200 -12.32 -5.57 4.14
C ILE A 200 -13.81 -5.81 4.37
N GLY A 201 -14.35 -6.83 3.70
CA GLY A 201 -15.77 -7.15 3.69
C GLY A 201 -16.53 -6.61 2.48
N ASP A 202 -15.93 -5.72 1.65
CA ASP A 202 -16.57 -5.27 0.42
C ASP A 202 -16.71 -6.41 -0.60
N GLU A 203 -17.84 -6.41 -1.31
CA GLU A 203 -18.08 -7.28 -2.46
C GLU A 203 -17.53 -6.62 -3.72
N VAL A 204 -16.65 -7.34 -4.40
CA VAL A 204 -15.94 -6.83 -5.58
C VAL A 204 -15.95 -7.85 -6.72
N VAL A 205 -15.92 -7.34 -7.95
CA VAL A 205 -15.66 -8.16 -9.14
C VAL A 205 -14.28 -7.82 -9.67
N VAL A 206 -13.42 -8.83 -9.72
CA VAL A 206 -12.03 -8.71 -10.12
C VAL A 206 -11.67 -9.88 -11.04
N ALA A 207 -11.12 -9.60 -12.22
CA ALA A 207 -10.78 -10.61 -13.22
C ALA A 207 -12.00 -11.50 -13.58
N ASP A 208 -13.17 -10.88 -13.72
CA ASP A 208 -14.46 -11.52 -14.03
C ASP A 208 -14.95 -12.51 -12.94
N GLU A 209 -14.34 -12.49 -11.77
CA GLU A 209 -14.72 -13.30 -10.61
C GLU A 209 -15.30 -12.41 -9.51
N TRP A 210 -16.47 -12.76 -9.01
CA TRP A 210 -17.09 -12.10 -7.87
C TRP A 210 -16.61 -12.72 -6.55
N GLY A 211 -16.38 -11.87 -5.55
CA GLY A 211 -15.97 -12.31 -4.23
C GLY A 211 -15.93 -11.18 -3.21
N THR A 212 -15.58 -11.53 -1.98
CA THR A 212 -15.48 -10.60 -0.84
C THR A 212 -14.02 -10.34 -0.51
N VAL A 213 -13.65 -9.09 -0.25
CA VAL A 213 -12.31 -8.70 0.19
C VAL A 213 -12.04 -9.25 1.58
N GLU A 214 -11.13 -10.23 1.70
CA GLU A 214 -10.75 -10.88 2.97
C GLU A 214 -9.58 -10.18 3.66
N GLU A 215 -8.58 -9.71 2.88
CA GLU A 215 -7.38 -9.10 3.42
C GLU A 215 -6.83 -8.03 2.47
N ILE A 216 -6.39 -6.90 3.02
CA ILE A 216 -5.66 -5.85 2.31
C ILE A 216 -4.32 -5.67 2.99
N THR A 217 -3.23 -5.96 2.25
CA THR A 217 -1.86 -5.73 2.69
C THR A 217 -1.20 -4.61 1.89
N LEU A 218 0.02 -4.23 2.26
CA LEU A 218 0.79 -3.24 1.50
C LEU A 218 1.23 -3.73 0.11
N THR A 219 1.22 -5.04 -0.16
CA THR A 219 1.74 -5.61 -1.40
C THR A 219 0.76 -6.44 -2.18
N TYR A 220 -0.28 -6.96 -1.53
CA TYR A 220 -1.31 -7.79 -2.16
C TYR A 220 -2.66 -7.61 -1.47
N VAL A 221 -3.71 -7.98 -2.18
CA VAL A 221 -5.09 -8.07 -1.71
C VAL A 221 -5.56 -9.50 -1.90
N VAL A 222 -6.34 -10.01 -0.96
CA VAL A 222 -6.97 -11.35 -1.01
C VAL A 222 -8.47 -11.17 -1.14
N VAL A 223 -9.04 -11.76 -2.19
CA VAL A 223 -10.48 -11.82 -2.42
C VAL A 223 -10.93 -13.28 -2.30
N ALA A 224 -11.87 -13.55 -1.40
CA ALA A 224 -12.50 -14.85 -1.24
C ALA A 224 -13.67 -14.94 -2.23
N THR A 225 -13.63 -15.89 -3.16
CA THR A 225 -14.70 -16.13 -4.12
C THR A 225 -15.83 -16.94 -3.50
N TRP A 226 -16.99 -16.94 -4.14
CA TRP A 226 -18.20 -17.66 -3.70
C TRP A 226 -17.98 -19.18 -3.53
N ASP A 227 -17.04 -19.77 -4.28
CA ASP A 227 -16.66 -21.19 -4.23
C ASP A 227 -15.50 -21.49 -3.26
N GLN A 228 -15.21 -20.55 -2.34
CA GLN A 228 -14.19 -20.63 -1.30
C GLN A 228 -12.73 -20.64 -1.78
N ARG A 229 -12.50 -20.38 -3.07
CA ARG A 229 -11.14 -20.06 -3.57
C ARG A 229 -10.71 -18.67 -3.08
N ARG A 230 -9.42 -18.43 -3.08
CA ARG A 230 -8.84 -17.13 -2.75
C ARG A 230 -8.01 -16.62 -3.90
N ILE A 231 -8.42 -15.50 -4.46
CA ILE A 231 -7.68 -14.79 -5.48
C ILE A 231 -6.72 -13.85 -4.76
N VAL A 232 -5.41 -14.10 -4.93
CA VAL A 232 -4.36 -13.24 -4.37
C VAL A 232 -3.78 -12.41 -5.49
N MET A 233 -3.97 -11.10 -5.42
CA MET A 233 -3.54 -10.17 -6.46
C MET A 233 -2.58 -9.13 -5.91
N PRO A 234 -1.53 -8.72 -6.68
CA PRO A 234 -0.69 -7.59 -6.31
C PRO A 234 -1.51 -6.31 -6.13
N ALA A 235 -1.20 -5.51 -5.11
CA ALA A 235 -1.92 -4.26 -4.85
C ALA A 235 -1.92 -3.30 -6.06
N SER A 236 -0.82 -3.28 -6.84
CA SER A 236 -0.72 -2.48 -8.06
C SER A 236 -1.71 -2.89 -9.16
N ALA A 237 -2.20 -4.13 -9.18
CA ALA A 237 -3.20 -4.58 -10.14
C ALA A 237 -4.57 -3.94 -9.87
N PHE A 238 -4.93 -3.76 -8.59
CA PHE A 238 -6.13 -3.02 -8.19
C PHE A 238 -6.03 -1.52 -8.47
N ALA A 239 -4.88 -0.89 -8.17
CA ALA A 239 -4.69 0.53 -8.40
C ALA A 239 -4.57 0.89 -9.90
N GLY A 240 -4.13 -0.07 -10.74
CA GLY A 240 -3.86 0.15 -12.16
C GLY A 240 -4.95 -0.30 -13.12
N LYS A 241 -5.97 -1.03 -12.65
CA LYS A 241 -7.07 -1.54 -13.48
C LYS A 241 -8.42 -1.20 -12.84
N PRO A 242 -9.46 -0.96 -13.65
CA PRO A 242 -10.80 -0.82 -13.11
C PRO A 242 -11.24 -2.14 -12.48
N PHE A 243 -11.94 -2.05 -11.37
CA PHE A 243 -12.65 -3.14 -10.71
C PHE A 243 -14.02 -2.63 -10.28
N GLU A 244 -14.99 -3.51 -10.13
CA GLU A 244 -16.31 -3.16 -9.62
C GLU A 244 -16.34 -3.36 -8.12
N ASN A 245 -16.85 -2.38 -7.37
CA ASN A 245 -17.14 -2.50 -5.95
C ASN A 245 -18.65 -2.33 -5.77
N TRP A 246 -19.31 -3.42 -5.41
CA TRP A 246 -20.77 -3.49 -5.36
C TRP A 246 -21.35 -3.06 -4.01
N SER A 247 -20.53 -2.96 -2.97
CA SER A 247 -20.98 -2.62 -1.61
C SER A 247 -20.48 -1.27 -1.07
N ARG A 248 -19.80 -0.47 -1.91
CA ARG A 248 -19.08 0.74 -1.44
C ARG A 248 -19.95 1.81 -0.79
N ARG A 249 -21.15 2.05 -1.30
CA ARG A 249 -22.07 3.09 -0.81
C ARG A 249 -23.40 2.53 -0.37
N ASP A 250 -23.97 1.72 -1.23
CA ASP A 250 -25.24 1.06 -1.04
C ASP A 250 -25.06 -0.40 -1.49
N PRO A 251 -25.31 -1.38 -0.65
CA PRO A 251 -25.20 -2.79 -1.04
C PRO A 251 -26.33 -3.24 -1.97
N ALA A 252 -27.37 -2.43 -2.17
CA ALA A 252 -28.47 -2.76 -3.07
C ALA A 252 -28.02 -2.86 -4.53
N ILE A 253 -28.32 -4.01 -5.16
CA ILE A 253 -27.90 -4.32 -6.52
C ILE A 253 -29.09 -4.64 -7.39
N THR A 254 -29.09 -4.08 -8.61
CA THR A 254 -30.06 -4.42 -9.64
C THR A 254 -29.56 -5.63 -10.43
N GLY A 255 -30.22 -6.77 -10.24
CA GLY A 255 -30.02 -7.98 -11.02
C GLY A 255 -30.76 -7.92 -12.34
N THR A 256 -30.25 -8.65 -13.34
CA THR A 256 -30.90 -8.79 -14.66
C THR A 256 -31.07 -10.24 -15.02
N ALA A 257 -32.26 -10.62 -15.51
CA ALA A 257 -32.52 -11.91 -16.15
C ALA A 257 -32.93 -11.70 -17.60
N LEU A 258 -32.20 -12.30 -18.54
CA LEU A 258 -32.52 -12.28 -19.95
C LEU A 258 -33.25 -13.57 -20.30
N ILE A 259 -34.34 -13.44 -21.05
CA ILE A 259 -35.18 -14.56 -21.55
C ILE A 259 -35.46 -14.30 -23.03
N HIS A 260 -35.31 -15.36 -23.84
CA HIS A 260 -35.67 -15.35 -25.25
C HIS A 260 -37.07 -15.90 -25.42
N VAL A 261 -37.96 -15.14 -26.07
CA VAL A 261 -39.35 -15.54 -26.33
C VAL A 261 -39.68 -15.38 -27.81
N ASP A 262 -40.65 -16.15 -28.32
CA ASP A 262 -41.18 -16.00 -29.68
C ASP A 262 -41.87 -14.64 -29.83
N TYR A 263 -41.95 -14.11 -31.04
CA TYR A 263 -42.65 -12.85 -31.36
C TYR A 263 -44.13 -12.84 -31.00
N ARG A 264 -44.73 -14.02 -30.75
CA ARG A 264 -46.13 -14.17 -30.32
C ARG A 264 -46.31 -14.10 -28.80
N ALA A 265 -45.24 -13.86 -28.04
CA ALA A 265 -45.32 -13.75 -26.60
C ALA A 265 -46.12 -12.51 -26.17
N GLU A 266 -47.06 -12.70 -25.26
CA GLU A 266 -47.76 -11.60 -24.61
C GLU A 266 -46.88 -10.98 -23.51
N VAL A 267 -46.13 -9.95 -23.89
CA VAL A 267 -45.15 -9.31 -22.98
C VAL A 267 -45.84 -8.61 -21.80
N ALA A 268 -47.09 -8.22 -21.94
CA ALA A 268 -47.87 -7.64 -20.85
C ALA A 268 -48.07 -8.63 -19.70
N ASP A 269 -48.44 -9.86 -20.03
CA ASP A 269 -48.67 -10.91 -19.04
C ASP A 269 -47.38 -11.30 -18.35
N LEU A 270 -46.25 -11.30 -19.08
CA LEU A 270 -44.91 -11.51 -18.47
C LEU A 270 -44.55 -10.41 -17.44
N ARG A 271 -45.01 -9.17 -17.64
CA ARG A 271 -44.81 -8.09 -16.64
C ARG A 271 -45.62 -8.32 -15.38
N GLU A 272 -46.89 -8.74 -15.55
CA GLU A 272 -47.75 -9.07 -14.41
C GLU A 272 -47.16 -10.24 -13.63
N ARG A 273 -46.72 -11.28 -14.33
CA ARG A 273 -46.11 -12.46 -13.71
C ARG A 273 -44.81 -12.13 -12.99
N LEU A 274 -43.97 -11.27 -13.56
CA LEU A 274 -42.77 -10.76 -12.87
C LEU A 274 -43.14 -10.08 -11.54
N SER A 275 -44.17 -9.21 -11.55
CA SER A 275 -44.61 -8.52 -10.34
C SER A 275 -45.13 -9.50 -9.28
N GLU A 276 -45.90 -10.51 -9.66
CA GLU A 276 -46.36 -11.55 -8.72
C GLU A 276 -45.19 -12.33 -8.10
N VAL A 277 -44.23 -12.74 -8.91
CA VAL A 277 -43.03 -13.44 -8.44
C VAL A 277 -42.24 -12.61 -7.45
N LEU A 278 -42.02 -11.35 -7.77
CA LEU A 278 -41.27 -10.44 -6.89
C LEU A 278 -41.99 -10.19 -5.55
N LEU A 279 -43.31 -10.02 -5.56
CA LEU A 279 -44.13 -9.86 -4.36
C LEU A 279 -44.19 -11.13 -3.49
N SER A 280 -43.95 -12.30 -4.07
CA SER A 280 -43.99 -13.58 -3.36
C SER A 280 -42.69 -13.95 -2.63
N THR A 281 -41.60 -13.25 -2.89
CA THR A 281 -40.28 -13.54 -2.33
C THR A 281 -39.79 -12.43 -1.38
N LYS A 282 -38.92 -12.81 -0.42
CA LYS A 282 -38.21 -11.88 0.48
C LYS A 282 -36.89 -11.38 -0.11
N LEU A 283 -36.46 -11.92 -1.26
CA LEU A 283 -35.19 -11.55 -1.89
C LEU A 283 -35.27 -10.18 -2.58
N TRP A 284 -36.49 -9.76 -2.98
CA TRP A 284 -36.71 -8.47 -3.55
C TRP A 284 -36.87 -7.38 -2.47
N ASN A 285 -36.10 -6.31 -2.58
CA ASN A 285 -36.14 -5.23 -1.57
C ASN A 285 -37.29 -4.22 -1.76
N GLY A 286 -38.16 -4.42 -2.75
CA GLY A 286 -39.28 -3.50 -3.03
C GLY A 286 -38.93 -2.36 -3.98
N ASP A 287 -37.65 -2.16 -4.30
CA ASP A 287 -37.20 -1.14 -5.24
C ASP A 287 -36.96 -1.74 -6.63
N GLY A 288 -37.16 -0.93 -7.64
CA GLY A 288 -36.78 -1.20 -9.03
C GLY A 288 -37.24 -2.55 -9.58
N GLN A 289 -38.36 -2.55 -10.35
CA GLN A 289 -38.76 -3.67 -11.18
C GLN A 289 -39.07 -3.18 -12.60
N ALA A 290 -38.68 -3.92 -13.60
CA ALA A 290 -39.09 -3.65 -14.98
C ALA A 290 -38.95 -4.93 -15.84
N LEU A 291 -39.85 -5.11 -16.82
CA LEU A 291 -39.68 -6.10 -17.85
C LEU A 291 -39.79 -5.40 -19.20
N GLN A 292 -38.72 -5.47 -19.98
CA GLN A 292 -38.51 -4.71 -21.21
C GLN A 292 -38.02 -5.62 -22.33
N VAL A 293 -38.51 -5.41 -23.54
CA VAL A 293 -37.86 -5.96 -24.72
C VAL A 293 -36.64 -5.08 -25.01
N VAL A 294 -35.45 -5.67 -24.96
CA VAL A 294 -34.18 -4.93 -25.10
C VAL A 294 -33.48 -5.21 -26.42
N ASP A 295 -33.82 -6.32 -27.08
CA ASP A 295 -33.24 -6.67 -28.37
C ASP A 295 -34.19 -7.62 -29.13
N THR A 296 -33.95 -7.81 -30.43
CA THR A 296 -34.66 -8.73 -31.29
C THR A 296 -33.67 -9.56 -32.11
N THR A 297 -33.91 -10.85 -32.19
CA THR A 297 -33.21 -11.74 -33.13
C THR A 297 -34.12 -12.08 -34.30
N PRO A 298 -33.65 -12.72 -35.38
CA PRO A 298 -34.53 -13.16 -36.49
C PRO A 298 -35.68 -14.07 -36.05
N THR A 299 -35.57 -14.71 -34.90
CA THR A 299 -36.56 -15.73 -34.44
C THR A 299 -37.13 -15.44 -33.05
N THR A 300 -36.56 -14.53 -32.28
CA THR A 300 -36.98 -14.26 -30.89
C THR A 300 -36.90 -12.78 -30.50
N LEU A 301 -37.72 -12.37 -29.54
CA LEU A 301 -37.56 -11.18 -28.73
C LEU A 301 -36.63 -11.49 -27.55
N VAL A 302 -35.70 -10.58 -27.22
CA VAL A 302 -34.90 -10.67 -26.02
C VAL A 302 -35.54 -9.80 -24.94
N VAL A 303 -36.10 -10.44 -23.93
CA VAL A 303 -36.80 -9.78 -22.82
C VAL A 303 -35.86 -9.74 -21.61
N ARG A 304 -35.70 -8.56 -21.07
CA ARG A 304 -34.90 -8.31 -19.84
C ARG A 304 -35.81 -8.02 -18.67
N ALA A 305 -35.76 -8.85 -17.63
CA ALA A 305 -36.33 -8.54 -16.32
C ALA A 305 -35.26 -7.88 -15.45
N LEU A 306 -35.63 -6.74 -14.87
CA LEU A 306 -34.82 -6.00 -13.88
C LEU A 306 -35.45 -6.17 -12.51
N MET A 307 -34.64 -6.41 -11.47
CA MET A 307 -35.07 -6.54 -10.10
C MET A 307 -33.93 -6.12 -9.17
N THR A 308 -34.24 -5.47 -8.04
CA THR A 308 -33.24 -5.00 -7.07
C THR A 308 -33.31 -5.81 -5.78
N ALA A 309 -32.15 -6.17 -5.23
CA ALA A 309 -32.03 -6.87 -3.96
C ALA A 309 -31.06 -6.13 -3.04
N ASP A 310 -31.09 -6.44 -1.74
CA ASP A 310 -30.31 -5.74 -0.71
C ASP A 310 -28.80 -6.04 -0.76
N ASN A 311 -28.41 -7.12 -1.43
CA ASN A 311 -26.99 -7.52 -1.60
C ASN A 311 -26.81 -8.40 -2.84
N ALA A 312 -25.56 -8.67 -3.19
CA ALA A 312 -25.22 -9.42 -4.41
C ALA A 312 -25.66 -10.89 -4.35
N SER A 313 -25.63 -11.54 -3.18
CA SER A 313 -26.07 -12.92 -3.02
C SER A 313 -27.57 -13.04 -3.29
N ASP A 314 -28.37 -12.18 -2.64
CA ASP A 314 -29.82 -12.13 -2.85
C ASP A 314 -30.18 -11.76 -4.29
N ALA A 315 -29.42 -10.84 -4.91
CA ALA A 315 -29.58 -10.48 -6.31
C ALA A 315 -29.31 -11.66 -7.25
N PHE A 316 -28.32 -12.49 -6.94
CA PHE A 316 -28.05 -13.71 -7.72
C PHE A 316 -29.19 -14.72 -7.59
N GLU A 317 -29.64 -15.02 -6.37
CA GLU A 317 -30.75 -15.96 -6.11
C GLU A 317 -32.05 -15.45 -6.74
N LEU A 318 -32.33 -14.16 -6.60
CA LEU A 318 -33.52 -13.53 -7.19
C LEU A 318 -33.51 -13.64 -8.72
N ARG A 319 -32.36 -13.48 -9.39
CA ARG A 319 -32.24 -13.69 -10.85
C ARG A 319 -32.54 -15.13 -11.26
N CYS A 320 -32.07 -16.10 -10.47
CA CYS A 320 -32.34 -17.51 -10.70
C CYS A 320 -33.84 -17.81 -10.52
N LEU A 321 -34.43 -17.37 -9.42
CA LEU A 321 -35.85 -17.55 -9.13
C LEU A 321 -36.73 -16.94 -10.22
N VAL A 322 -36.50 -15.71 -10.63
CA VAL A 322 -37.26 -15.02 -11.67
C VAL A 322 -37.13 -15.76 -12.99
N ARG A 323 -35.92 -16.21 -13.36
CA ARG A 323 -35.72 -16.97 -14.61
C ARG A 323 -36.49 -18.29 -14.61
N GLU A 324 -36.45 -19.02 -13.49
CA GLU A 324 -37.18 -20.29 -13.35
C GLU A 324 -38.68 -20.09 -13.38
N GLN A 325 -39.21 -19.11 -12.66
CA GLN A 325 -40.64 -18.83 -12.59
C GLN A 325 -41.20 -18.34 -13.94
N LEU A 326 -40.48 -17.46 -14.65
CA LEU A 326 -40.90 -16.98 -15.97
C LEU A 326 -40.78 -18.09 -17.04
N ALA A 327 -39.76 -18.95 -16.95
CA ALA A 327 -39.62 -20.10 -17.83
C ALA A 327 -40.74 -21.12 -17.60
N ALA A 328 -41.14 -21.38 -16.33
CA ALA A 328 -42.29 -22.24 -16.01
C ALA A 328 -43.60 -21.64 -16.54
N TYR A 329 -43.82 -20.34 -16.33
CA TYR A 329 -44.99 -19.64 -16.86
C TYR A 329 -45.11 -19.72 -18.37
N LEU A 330 -43.98 -19.50 -19.09
CA LEU A 330 -43.95 -19.63 -20.56
C LEU A 330 -44.30 -21.06 -21.03
N ARG A 331 -43.79 -22.07 -20.29
CA ARG A 331 -44.07 -23.47 -20.63
C ARG A 331 -45.56 -23.84 -20.41
N ASP A 332 -46.11 -23.40 -19.28
CA ASP A 332 -47.41 -23.87 -18.80
C ASP A 332 -48.59 -23.02 -19.36
N GLU A 333 -48.44 -21.70 -19.41
CA GLU A 333 -49.52 -20.78 -19.79
C GLU A 333 -49.35 -20.17 -21.19
N GLN A 334 -48.08 -19.99 -21.66
CA GLN A 334 -47.82 -19.44 -23.00
C GLN A 334 -46.88 -20.36 -23.85
N PRO A 335 -47.21 -21.64 -24.08
CA PRO A 335 -46.32 -22.54 -24.82
C PRO A 335 -46.04 -22.11 -26.26
N HIS A 336 -46.94 -21.28 -26.86
CA HIS A 336 -46.75 -20.69 -28.16
C HIS A 336 -45.66 -19.58 -28.19
N ALA A 337 -45.30 -19.04 -27.04
CA ALA A 337 -44.27 -18.03 -26.86
C ALA A 337 -42.87 -18.63 -26.64
N LEU A 338 -42.72 -19.92 -26.55
CA LEU A 338 -41.41 -20.58 -26.50
C LEU A 338 -40.69 -20.45 -27.85
N PRO A 339 -39.37 -20.19 -27.84
CA PRO A 339 -38.56 -20.08 -29.04
C PRO A 339 -38.67 -21.34 -29.93
N ARG A 340 -38.89 -21.15 -31.21
CA ARG A 340 -38.96 -22.23 -32.17
C ARG A 340 -37.70 -22.26 -33.04
N VAL A 341 -37.11 -23.43 -33.18
CA VAL A 341 -36.04 -23.64 -34.14
C VAL A 341 -36.71 -24.00 -35.49
N PRO A 342 -36.58 -23.17 -36.53
CA PRO A 342 -37.07 -23.55 -37.84
C PRO A 342 -36.29 -24.77 -38.35
N VAL A 343 -36.93 -25.92 -38.39
CA VAL A 343 -36.36 -27.10 -39.05
C VAL A 343 -36.54 -26.88 -40.56
N ASN A 344 -35.50 -26.50 -41.26
CA ASN A 344 -35.48 -26.56 -42.71
C ASN A 344 -35.61 -28.05 -43.10
N ALA A 345 -36.80 -28.48 -43.46
CA ALA A 345 -36.97 -29.76 -44.12
C ALA A 345 -36.14 -29.75 -45.42
N ALA A 346 -35.15 -30.63 -45.50
CA ALA A 346 -34.41 -30.81 -46.74
C ALA A 346 -35.44 -31.01 -47.90
N PRO A 347 -35.27 -30.38 -49.08
CA PRO A 347 -36.16 -30.58 -50.19
C PRO A 347 -36.16 -32.05 -50.48
N THR A 348 -37.36 -32.68 -50.42
CA THR A 348 -37.60 -34.05 -50.92
C THR A 348 -37.17 -34.07 -52.36
N ALA A 349 -36.15 -34.85 -52.70
CA ALA A 349 -35.72 -35.05 -54.05
C ALA A 349 -36.90 -35.53 -54.85
N PRO A 350 -37.22 -34.94 -56.05
CA PRO A 350 -38.27 -35.46 -56.94
C PRO A 350 -37.87 -36.84 -57.42
N SER A 351 -38.79 -37.81 -57.29
CA SER A 351 -38.72 -39.17 -57.79
C SER A 351 -38.60 -39.21 -59.32
#